data_b58e66524740c51eae4ad25ff345ec13
#
_entry.id   b58e66524740c51eae4ad25ff345ec13
#
_cell.length_a   1.000
_cell.length_b   1.000
_cell.length_c   1.000
_cell.angle_alpha   90.00
_cell.angle_beta   90.00
_cell.angle_gamma   90.00
#
_symmetry.space_group_name_H-M   'P 1'
#
loop_
_entity.id
_entity.type
_entity.pdbx_description
1 polymer ?
#
loop_
_entity_poly.entity_id
_entity_poly.type
_entity_poly.pdbx_seq_one_letter_code
_entity_poly.pdbx_strand_id
1 'polypeptide(L)'
;ANSARASIMGNNLTGINVDDIATITLLKDVSATAIYGIRASNGVIVITTKQGKPNKQDVSFRSDITFSPIPSYKNSNVMDASERLNLSKEIIDAGISYAQVPQNISYEGAYMDMISKKISYSEFNKRIRQLETMNTDWFKVLGGTSISHNYHLSISSGKGNLSYYASLGYRDEQNTFKNNDRQTFTGMINFNTRFSEKLKMTIYVSGYNI
;
A
#
# COMPACT_ATOMS: atom_id res chain seq x y z
N ALA A 1 7.81 -12.35 -4.18
CA ALA A 1 6.43 -12.87 -4.23
C ALA A 1 5.39 -11.92 -3.60
N ASN A 2 5.78 -11.07 -2.62
CA ASN A 2 4.84 -10.17 -1.92
C ASN A 2 4.56 -8.85 -2.67
N SER A 3 5.46 -8.38 -3.53
CA SER A 3 5.27 -7.12 -4.28
C SER A 3 4.18 -7.21 -5.36
N ALA A 4 4.00 -8.39 -5.96
CA ALA A 4 2.95 -8.61 -6.96
C ALA A 4 1.54 -8.60 -6.35
N ARG A 5 1.39 -9.01 -5.08
CA ARG A 5 0.10 -8.99 -4.36
C ARG A 5 -0.37 -7.57 -4.06
N ALA A 6 0.54 -6.67 -3.70
CA ALA A 6 0.21 -5.27 -3.40
C ALA A 6 -0.22 -4.46 -4.64
N SER A 7 0.36 -4.76 -5.82
CA SER A 7 0.08 -4.04 -7.06
C SER A 7 -1.29 -4.37 -7.68
N ILE A 8 -1.84 -5.56 -7.40
CA ILE A 8 -3.15 -5.99 -7.92
C ILE A 8 -4.31 -5.35 -7.14
N MET A 9 -4.07 -4.82 -5.95
CA MET A 9 -5.10 -4.29 -5.05
C MET A 9 -5.49 -2.82 -5.31
N GLY A 10 -4.84 -2.14 -6.24
CA GLY A 10 -5.23 -0.79 -6.65
C GLY A 10 -6.30 -0.80 -7.74
N ASN A 11 -7.50 -0.45 -7.40
CA ASN A 11 -8.60 0.12 -8.17
C ASN A 11 -9.76 -0.75 -8.68
N ASN A 12 -9.65 -2.03 -8.99
CA ASN A 12 -10.83 -2.76 -9.53
C ASN A 12 -11.10 -4.14 -8.89
N LEU A 13 -10.28 -4.57 -7.95
CA LEU A 13 -10.42 -5.86 -7.25
C LEU A 13 -10.89 -5.70 -5.80
N THR A 14 -11.40 -4.55 -5.45
CA THR A 14 -11.89 -4.19 -4.11
C THR A 14 -13.11 -5.01 -3.73
N GLY A 15 -13.24 -6.19 -3.77
CA GLY A 15 -14.36 -7.05 -3.38
C GLY A 15 -14.02 -8.52 -3.45
N ILE A 16 -12.82 -8.86 -3.96
CA ILE A 16 -12.37 -10.24 -4.03
C ILE A 16 -11.19 -10.42 -3.07
N ASN A 17 -11.33 -11.33 -2.12
CA ASN A 17 -10.21 -11.72 -1.28
C ASN A 17 -9.17 -12.46 -2.14
N VAL A 18 -7.90 -12.06 -2.03
CA VAL A 18 -6.80 -12.69 -2.78
C VAL A 18 -6.68 -14.19 -2.48
N ASP A 19 -7.02 -14.58 -1.26
CA ASP A 19 -7.01 -15.98 -0.83
C ASP A 19 -8.12 -16.82 -1.48
N ASP A 20 -9.13 -16.18 -2.09
CA ASP A 20 -10.20 -16.84 -2.86
C ASP A 20 -9.87 -17.00 -4.35
N ILE A 21 -8.74 -16.44 -4.81
CA ILE A 21 -8.32 -16.52 -6.21
C ILE A 21 -7.67 -17.90 -6.46
N ALA A 22 -8.14 -18.58 -7.50
CA ALA A 22 -7.54 -19.81 -7.99
C ALA A 22 -6.47 -19.53 -9.05
N THR A 23 -6.78 -18.68 -10.05
CA THR A 23 -5.84 -18.33 -11.13
C THR A 23 -6.01 -16.87 -11.56
N ILE A 24 -4.91 -16.28 -12.00
CA ILE A 24 -4.88 -14.98 -12.67
C ILE A 24 -4.21 -15.20 -14.02
N THR A 25 -4.91 -14.91 -15.10
CA THR A 25 -4.40 -15.06 -16.47
C THR A 25 -4.41 -13.70 -17.16
N LEU A 26 -3.27 -13.31 -17.71
CA LEU A 26 -3.15 -12.11 -18.54
C LEU A 26 -3.24 -12.50 -20.01
N LEU A 27 -4.28 -12.04 -20.68
CA LEU A 27 -4.50 -12.23 -22.13
C LEU A 27 -4.03 -10.97 -22.86
N LYS A 28 -3.06 -11.13 -23.76
CA LYS A 28 -2.51 -10.05 -24.60
C LYS A 28 -2.72 -10.31 -26.09
N ASP A 29 -3.16 -11.49 -26.46
CA ASP A 29 -3.35 -11.87 -27.86
C ASP A 29 -4.61 -11.25 -28.45
N VAL A 30 -4.54 -10.83 -29.71
CA VAL A 30 -5.64 -10.19 -30.42
C VAL A 30 -6.88 -11.09 -30.47
N SER A 31 -6.71 -12.41 -30.61
CA SER A 31 -7.81 -13.38 -30.62
C SER A 31 -8.53 -13.46 -29.28
N ALA A 32 -7.79 -13.38 -28.17
CA ALA A 32 -8.35 -13.36 -26.82
C ALA A 32 -9.04 -12.03 -26.51
N THR A 33 -8.45 -10.90 -26.97
CA THR A 33 -9.02 -9.56 -26.75
C THR A 33 -10.26 -9.32 -27.62
N ALA A 34 -10.40 -9.96 -28.78
CA ALA A 34 -11.57 -9.88 -29.63
C ALA A 34 -12.88 -10.31 -28.94
N ILE A 35 -12.81 -11.25 -28.00
CA ILE A 35 -13.97 -11.70 -27.22
C ILE A 35 -14.47 -10.61 -26.25
N TYR A 36 -13.57 -9.76 -25.74
CA TYR A 36 -13.85 -8.72 -24.75
C TYR A 36 -14.07 -7.32 -25.34
N GLY A 37 -13.95 -7.19 -26.66
CA GLY A 37 -14.23 -5.95 -27.41
C GLY A 37 -13.15 -4.87 -27.27
N ILE A 38 -13.47 -3.65 -27.67
CA ILE A 38 -12.53 -2.51 -27.79
C ILE A 38 -11.82 -2.16 -26.46
N ARG A 39 -12.48 -2.41 -25.33
CA ARG A 39 -11.90 -2.16 -24.01
C ARG A 39 -10.70 -3.06 -23.67
N ALA A 40 -10.52 -4.13 -24.44
CA ALA A 40 -9.45 -5.11 -24.26
C ALA A 40 -8.18 -4.81 -25.09
N SER A 41 -8.09 -3.65 -25.74
CA SER A 41 -6.96 -3.27 -26.59
C SER A 41 -5.60 -3.31 -25.89
N ASN A 42 -5.57 -3.05 -24.57
CA ASN A 42 -4.37 -3.10 -23.75
C ASN A 42 -4.15 -4.44 -23.02
N GLY A 43 -4.98 -5.45 -23.32
CA GLY A 43 -4.99 -6.75 -22.66
C GLY A 43 -6.12 -6.92 -21.65
N VAL A 44 -6.34 -8.17 -21.25
CA VAL A 44 -7.39 -8.57 -20.30
C VAL A 44 -6.79 -9.39 -19.17
N ILE A 45 -7.11 -9.05 -17.93
CA ILE A 45 -6.78 -9.85 -16.76
C ILE A 45 -8.02 -10.68 -16.41
N VAL A 46 -7.93 -12.00 -16.59
CA VAL A 46 -8.98 -12.94 -16.23
C VAL A 46 -8.65 -13.52 -14.84
N ILE A 47 -9.57 -13.31 -13.90
CA ILE A 47 -9.45 -13.83 -12.55
C ILE A 47 -10.48 -14.94 -12.36
N THR A 48 -10.01 -16.12 -11.99
CA THR A 48 -10.85 -17.25 -11.65
C THR A 48 -10.80 -17.49 -10.14
N THR A 49 -11.96 -17.54 -9.51
CA THR A 49 -12.07 -17.83 -8.08
C THR A 49 -12.06 -19.33 -7.80
N LYS A 50 -11.72 -19.69 -6.56
CA LYS A 50 -11.74 -21.07 -6.09
C LYS A 50 -13.14 -21.65 -6.17
N GLN A 51 -13.20 -22.93 -6.49
CA GLN A 51 -14.44 -23.72 -6.61
C GLN A 51 -14.31 -24.99 -5.78
N GLY A 52 -15.44 -25.54 -5.38
CA GLY A 52 -15.49 -26.85 -4.73
C GLY A 52 -14.98 -27.95 -5.67
N LYS A 53 -14.22 -28.90 -5.13
CA LYS A 53 -13.70 -30.04 -5.88
C LYS A 53 -14.62 -31.26 -5.65
N PRO A 54 -15.02 -31.97 -6.70
CA PRO A 54 -15.82 -33.23 -6.56
C PRO A 54 -15.06 -34.23 -5.68
N ASN A 55 -15.80 -34.91 -4.82
CA ASN A 55 -15.30 -35.98 -3.95
C ASN A 55 -14.13 -35.61 -3.04
N LYS A 56 -13.95 -34.31 -2.77
CA LYS A 56 -12.95 -33.80 -1.83
C LYS A 56 -13.60 -32.78 -0.89
N GLN A 57 -13.45 -33.02 0.41
CA GLN A 57 -13.77 -32.03 1.43
C GLN A 57 -12.47 -31.41 1.92
N ASP A 58 -12.44 -30.08 2.01
CA ASP A 58 -11.28 -29.33 2.45
C ASP A 58 -11.73 -28.13 3.29
N VAL A 59 -11.15 -28.00 4.47
CA VAL A 59 -11.35 -26.85 5.34
C VAL A 59 -9.97 -26.22 5.53
N SER A 60 -9.85 -24.95 5.23
CA SER A 60 -8.59 -24.22 5.33
C SER A 60 -8.77 -22.97 6.16
N PHE A 61 -7.91 -22.81 7.14
CA PHE A 61 -7.75 -21.58 7.90
C PHE A 61 -6.35 -21.02 7.67
N ARG A 62 -6.27 -19.74 7.34
CA ARG A 62 -5.03 -19.01 7.16
C ARG A 62 -5.02 -17.78 8.06
N SER A 63 -3.89 -17.55 8.68
CA SER A 63 -3.63 -16.34 9.47
C SER A 63 -2.27 -15.80 9.08
N ASP A 64 -2.24 -14.53 8.67
CA ASP A 64 -1.01 -13.81 8.36
C ASP A 64 -0.92 -12.59 9.31
N ILE A 65 0.24 -12.42 9.94
CA ILE A 65 0.55 -11.25 10.74
C ILE A 65 1.72 -10.54 10.07
N THR A 66 1.54 -9.27 9.76
CA THR A 66 2.58 -8.45 9.13
C THR A 66 3.03 -7.38 10.10
N PHE A 67 4.31 -7.37 10.40
CA PHE A 67 4.96 -6.37 11.23
C PHE A 67 5.75 -5.41 10.34
N SER A 68 5.43 -4.12 10.41
CA SER A 68 6.12 -3.07 9.65
C SER A 68 6.70 -2.04 10.63
N PRO A 69 8.02 -2.10 10.87
CA PRO A 69 8.68 -1.15 11.75
C PRO A 69 8.67 0.24 11.13
N ILE A 70 8.71 1.25 11.98
CA ILE A 70 8.86 2.63 11.55
C ILE A 70 10.18 2.81 10.79
N PRO A 71 10.20 3.53 9.65
CA PRO A 71 11.45 3.88 8.97
C PRO A 71 12.38 4.68 9.90
N SER A 72 13.68 4.50 9.75
CA SER A 72 14.67 5.24 10.51
C SER A 72 15.39 6.26 9.63
N TYR A 73 15.60 7.47 10.13
CA TYR A 73 16.43 8.47 9.46
C TYR A 73 17.84 7.96 9.15
N LYS A 74 18.39 7.09 10.00
CA LYS A 74 19.73 6.51 9.78
C LYS A 74 19.83 5.67 8.50
N ASN A 75 18.71 5.08 8.06
CA ASN A 75 18.63 4.25 6.87
C ASN A 75 18.08 5.02 5.65
N SER A 76 17.73 6.29 5.85
CA SER A 76 17.24 7.18 4.81
C SER A 76 18.35 8.19 4.53
N ASN A 77 18.82 8.31 3.31
CA ASN A 77 19.85 9.31 2.94
C ASN A 77 19.29 10.74 3.07
N VAL A 78 18.95 11.14 4.28
CA VAL A 78 18.38 12.44 4.64
C VAL A 78 19.39 13.17 5.50
N MET A 79 19.68 14.39 5.16
CA MET A 79 20.58 15.26 5.92
C MET A 79 19.99 15.55 7.32
N ASP A 80 20.83 15.54 8.32
CA ASP A 80 20.50 16.11 9.62
C ASP A 80 20.56 17.63 9.60
N ALA A 81 20.20 18.29 10.73
CA ALA A 81 20.17 19.74 10.79
C ALA A 81 21.57 20.36 10.60
N SER A 82 22.60 19.73 11.13
CA SER A 82 23.99 20.20 11.00
C SER A 82 24.49 20.09 9.55
N GLU A 83 24.28 18.95 8.92
CA GLU A 83 24.63 18.72 7.51
C GLU A 83 23.89 19.70 6.59
N ARG A 84 22.60 19.95 6.84
CA ARG A 84 21.81 20.92 6.07
C ARG A 84 22.33 22.35 6.24
N LEU A 85 22.72 22.73 7.46
CA LEU A 85 23.31 24.04 7.72
C LEU A 85 24.67 24.22 7.02
N ASN A 86 25.52 23.17 7.05
CA ASN A 86 26.80 23.18 6.35
C ASN A 86 26.62 23.35 4.85
N LEU A 87 25.69 22.57 4.24
CA LEU A 87 25.36 22.73 2.83
C LEU A 87 24.87 24.13 2.50
N SER A 88 24.01 24.74 3.34
CA SER A 88 23.50 26.10 3.14
C SER A 88 24.63 27.14 3.19
N LYS A 89 25.60 26.95 4.09
CA LYS A 89 26.80 27.79 4.17
C LYS A 89 27.65 27.66 2.93
N GLU A 90 27.92 26.43 2.47
CA GLU A 90 28.70 26.19 1.24
C GLU A 90 28.05 26.83 0.01
N ILE A 91 26.73 26.77 -0.12
CA ILE A 91 25.96 27.36 -1.22
C ILE A 91 26.14 28.88 -1.22
N ILE A 92 26.06 29.52 -0.05
CA ILE A 92 26.25 30.99 0.09
C ILE A 92 27.71 31.38 -0.18
N ASP A 93 28.67 30.64 0.36
CA ASP A 93 30.10 30.85 0.15
C ASP A 93 30.51 30.70 -1.33
N ALA A 94 29.81 29.82 -2.07
CA ALA A 94 29.97 29.67 -3.52
C ALA A 94 29.30 30.78 -4.34
N GLY A 95 28.64 31.75 -3.71
CA GLY A 95 27.97 32.87 -4.38
C GLY A 95 26.68 32.49 -5.13
N ILE A 96 26.10 31.32 -4.83
CA ILE A 96 24.85 30.90 -5.44
C ILE A 96 23.68 31.66 -4.81
N SER A 97 22.92 32.39 -5.64
CA SER A 97 21.75 33.12 -5.19
C SER A 97 20.48 32.29 -5.29
N TYR A 98 19.58 32.43 -4.32
CA TYR A 98 18.27 31.82 -4.35
C TYR A 98 17.27 32.64 -5.15
N ALA A 99 16.47 32.01 -6.00
CA ALA A 99 15.45 32.71 -6.79
C ALA A 99 14.30 33.29 -5.94
N GLN A 100 14.11 32.74 -4.73
CA GLN A 100 13.13 33.23 -3.76
C GLN A 100 13.78 33.46 -2.41
N VAL A 101 13.30 34.45 -1.67
CA VAL A 101 13.79 34.73 -0.32
C VAL A 101 13.43 33.54 0.61
N PRO A 102 14.44 32.91 1.21
CA PRO A 102 14.20 31.80 2.12
C PRO A 102 13.42 32.25 3.36
N GLN A 103 12.73 31.32 3.99
CA GLN A 103 11.98 31.60 5.22
C GLN A 103 12.94 31.99 6.37
N ASN A 104 12.48 32.85 7.28
CA ASN A 104 13.27 33.37 8.41
C ASN A 104 13.79 32.30 9.39
N ILE A 105 13.22 31.09 9.33
CA ILE A 105 13.62 29.92 10.12
C ILE A 105 14.68 29.05 9.42
N SER A 106 15.35 29.56 8.41
CA SER A 106 16.44 28.88 7.71
C SER A 106 17.76 29.58 7.91
N TYR A 107 18.88 28.89 7.59
CA TYR A 107 20.21 29.52 7.60
C TYR A 107 20.24 30.72 6.65
N GLU A 108 19.72 30.52 5.46
CA GLU A 108 19.67 31.53 4.40
C GLU A 108 18.87 32.78 4.82
N GLY A 109 17.72 32.55 5.47
CA GLY A 109 16.91 33.65 6.01
C GLY A 109 17.61 34.41 7.13
N ALA A 110 18.25 33.71 8.06
CA ALA A 110 19.03 34.31 9.12
C ALA A 110 20.24 35.09 8.57
N TYR A 111 20.91 34.57 7.53
CA TYR A 111 22.01 35.23 6.86
C TYR A 111 21.55 36.50 6.15
N MET A 112 20.44 36.47 5.42
CA MET A 112 19.86 37.65 4.76
C MET A 112 19.45 38.75 5.76
N ASP A 113 18.89 38.36 6.90
CA ASP A 113 18.55 39.29 7.97
C ASP A 113 19.83 39.95 8.56
N MET A 114 20.91 39.19 8.68
CA MET A 114 22.19 39.72 9.17
C MET A 114 22.83 40.70 8.17
N ILE A 115 22.95 40.35 6.88
CA ILE A 115 23.53 41.23 5.88
C ILE A 115 22.68 42.48 5.63
N SER A 116 21.36 42.39 5.79
CA SER A 116 20.40 43.49 5.73
C SER A 116 20.43 44.35 7.01
N LYS A 117 21.27 44.04 8.00
CA LYS A 117 21.40 44.72 9.30
C LYS A 117 20.09 44.68 10.14
N LYS A 118 19.18 43.75 9.88
CA LYS A 118 17.99 43.57 10.70
C LYS A 118 18.30 42.89 12.03
N ILE A 119 19.32 42.04 12.05
CA ILE A 119 19.81 41.37 13.26
C ILE A 119 21.32 41.56 13.38
N SER A 120 21.82 41.51 14.61
CA SER A 120 23.24 41.52 14.89
C SER A 120 23.90 40.18 14.58
N TYR A 121 25.25 40.19 14.44
CA TYR A 121 26.02 38.94 14.30
C TYR A 121 25.84 37.99 15.50
N SER A 122 25.70 38.55 16.71
CA SER A 122 25.42 37.75 17.92
C SER A 122 24.07 37.03 17.84
N GLU A 123 23.05 37.75 17.37
CA GLU A 123 21.71 37.17 17.20
C GLU A 123 21.68 36.13 16.06
N PHE A 124 22.40 36.39 14.96
CA PHE A 124 22.60 35.39 13.90
C PHE A 124 23.19 34.09 14.45
N ASN A 125 24.32 34.17 15.17
CA ASN A 125 24.94 32.98 15.74
C ASN A 125 24.02 32.22 16.71
N LYS A 126 23.21 32.94 17.48
CA LYS A 126 22.21 32.31 18.37
C LYS A 126 21.16 31.53 17.58
N ARG A 127 20.63 32.13 16.49
CA ARG A 127 19.68 31.45 15.60
C ARG A 127 20.30 30.22 14.95
N ILE A 128 21.52 30.28 14.47
CA ILE A 128 22.22 29.14 13.87
C ILE A 128 22.37 28.00 14.87
N ARG A 129 22.80 28.25 16.11
CA ARG A 129 22.88 27.23 17.15
C ARG A 129 21.53 26.59 17.46
N GLN A 130 20.43 27.35 17.42
CA GLN A 130 19.09 26.79 17.60
C GLN A 130 18.70 25.87 16.44
N LEU A 131 18.96 26.29 15.19
CA LEU A 131 18.70 25.51 14.00
C LEU A 131 19.50 24.19 13.98
N GLU A 132 20.76 24.23 14.42
CA GLU A 132 21.66 23.07 14.49
C GLU A 132 21.11 21.96 15.39
N THR A 133 20.38 22.32 16.43
CA THR A 133 19.78 21.38 17.39
C THR A 133 18.37 20.91 17.00
N MET A 134 17.77 21.46 15.94
CA MET A 134 16.41 21.15 15.50
C MET A 134 16.34 19.88 14.65
N ASN A 135 16.65 18.73 15.26
CA ASN A 135 16.56 17.43 14.61
C ASN A 135 15.21 16.75 14.93
N THR A 136 14.18 17.06 14.15
CA THR A 136 12.88 16.42 14.30
C THR A 136 12.79 15.14 13.49
N ASP A 137 12.65 14.02 14.16
CA ASP A 137 12.37 12.73 13.51
C ASP A 137 10.89 12.67 13.09
N TRP A 138 10.61 13.11 11.89
CA TRP A 138 9.26 13.16 11.33
C TRP A 138 8.63 11.77 11.18
N PHE A 139 9.42 10.72 11.00
CA PHE A 139 8.90 9.36 10.98
C PHE A 139 8.29 8.99 12.33
N LYS A 140 8.93 9.36 13.45
CA LYS A 140 8.38 9.14 14.79
C LYS A 140 7.19 10.04 15.12
N VAL A 141 7.16 11.25 14.59
CA VAL A 141 6.05 12.20 14.82
C VAL A 141 4.80 11.76 14.07
N LEU A 142 4.94 11.45 12.78
CA LEU A 142 3.84 11.14 11.88
C LEU A 142 3.48 9.66 11.82
N GLY A 143 4.38 8.80 12.22
CA GLY A 143 4.24 7.35 12.09
C GLY A 143 4.34 6.59 13.41
N GLY A 144 4.27 5.30 13.27
CA GLY A 144 4.43 4.30 14.31
C GLY A 144 4.75 2.94 13.70
N THR A 145 5.17 2.00 14.53
CA THR A 145 5.23 0.60 14.13
C THR A 145 3.80 0.10 13.92
N SER A 146 3.54 -0.54 12.79
CA SER A 146 2.24 -1.10 12.47
C SER A 146 2.23 -2.63 12.50
N ILE A 147 1.11 -3.19 12.94
CA ILE A 147 0.87 -4.63 12.97
C ILE A 147 -0.45 -4.88 12.26
N SER A 148 -0.39 -5.51 11.10
CA SER A 148 -1.56 -5.85 10.31
C SER A 148 -1.90 -7.32 10.46
N HIS A 149 -3.19 -7.64 10.49
CA HIS A 149 -3.71 -8.99 10.64
C HIS A 149 -4.55 -9.35 9.42
N ASN A 150 -4.41 -10.57 8.94
CA ASN A 150 -5.27 -11.13 7.90
C ASN A 150 -5.70 -12.54 8.31
N TYR A 151 -7.00 -12.77 8.36
CA TYR A 151 -7.59 -14.07 8.66
C TYR A 151 -8.48 -14.49 7.50
N HIS A 152 -8.33 -15.72 7.08
CA HIS A 152 -9.14 -16.30 6.01
C HIS A 152 -9.53 -17.72 6.37
N LEU A 153 -10.84 -17.97 6.40
CA LEU A 153 -11.43 -19.29 6.60
C LEU A 153 -12.16 -19.71 5.33
N SER A 154 -11.91 -20.90 4.84
CA SER A 154 -12.64 -21.43 3.69
C SER A 154 -13.01 -22.87 3.89
N ILE A 155 -14.15 -23.26 3.30
CA ILE A 155 -14.63 -24.62 3.21
C ILE A 155 -14.96 -24.94 1.77
N SER A 156 -14.50 -26.06 1.29
CA SER A 156 -14.86 -26.57 -0.02
C SER A 156 -15.26 -28.03 0.07
N SER A 157 -16.27 -28.44 -0.68
CA SER A 157 -16.66 -29.81 -0.78
C SER A 157 -17.37 -30.06 -2.11
N GLY A 158 -17.52 -31.34 -2.45
CA GLY A 158 -18.30 -31.78 -3.60
C GLY A 158 -18.58 -33.26 -3.55
N LYS A 159 -19.77 -33.66 -4.01
CA LYS A 159 -20.16 -35.05 -4.15
C LYS A 159 -21.02 -35.23 -5.41
N GLY A 160 -20.62 -36.14 -6.27
CA GLY A 160 -21.31 -36.34 -7.53
C GLY A 160 -21.32 -35.08 -8.39
N ASN A 161 -22.52 -34.61 -8.71
CA ASN A 161 -22.73 -33.41 -9.56
C ASN A 161 -22.73 -32.07 -8.79
N LEU A 162 -22.59 -32.13 -7.47
CA LEU A 162 -22.64 -30.95 -6.60
C LEU A 162 -21.26 -30.61 -6.09
N SER A 163 -20.88 -29.34 -6.16
CA SER A 163 -19.70 -28.80 -5.48
C SER A 163 -19.94 -27.39 -4.98
N TYR A 164 -19.33 -27.05 -3.84
CA TYR A 164 -19.42 -25.73 -3.26
C TYR A 164 -18.08 -25.28 -2.67
N TYR A 165 -17.89 -24.00 -2.65
CA TYR A 165 -16.82 -23.31 -1.97
C TYR A 165 -17.42 -22.10 -1.23
N ALA A 166 -17.09 -21.96 0.03
CA ALA A 166 -17.48 -20.78 0.81
C ALA A 166 -16.26 -20.26 1.58
N SER A 167 -16.14 -18.95 1.70
CA SER A 167 -15.06 -18.31 2.47
C SER A 167 -15.53 -17.08 3.22
N LEU A 168 -14.82 -16.81 4.31
CA LEU A 168 -14.90 -15.59 5.10
C LEU A 168 -13.48 -15.06 5.32
N GLY A 169 -13.28 -13.77 5.11
CA GLY A 169 -12.03 -13.09 5.32
C GLY A 169 -12.20 -11.85 6.20
N TYR A 170 -11.24 -11.63 7.08
CA TYR A 170 -11.10 -10.40 7.85
C TYR A 170 -9.67 -9.90 7.70
N ARG A 171 -9.52 -8.64 7.36
CA ARG A 171 -8.24 -7.97 7.24
C ARG A 171 -8.27 -6.66 8.02
N ASP A 172 -7.30 -6.51 8.89
CA ASP A 172 -7.01 -5.28 9.61
C ASP A 172 -5.63 -4.78 9.16
N GLU A 173 -5.64 -3.75 8.33
CA GLU A 173 -4.44 -3.15 7.75
C GLU A 173 -4.10 -1.88 8.52
N GLN A 174 -3.09 -1.95 9.38
CA GLN A 174 -2.53 -0.77 10.00
C GLN A 174 -1.39 -0.23 9.15
N ASN A 175 -1.40 1.06 8.91
CA ASN A 175 -0.32 1.73 8.19
C ASN A 175 0.72 2.30 9.14
N THR A 176 1.95 2.43 8.63
CA THR A 176 3.04 3.07 9.37
C THR A 176 2.74 4.54 9.66
N PHE A 177 1.95 5.21 8.82
CA PHE A 177 1.49 6.58 9.06
C PHE A 177 0.13 6.57 9.77
N LYS A 178 0.01 7.39 10.83
CA LYS A 178 -1.18 7.49 11.67
C LYS A 178 -2.43 7.87 10.86
N ASN A 179 -3.59 7.39 11.31
CA ASN A 179 -4.91 7.67 10.73
C ASN A 179 -5.11 7.20 9.29
N ASN A 180 -4.45 6.12 8.90
CA ASN A 180 -4.63 5.49 7.61
C ASN A 180 -4.84 3.97 7.75
N ASP A 181 -5.65 3.59 8.72
CA ASP A 181 -5.97 2.19 9.01
C ASP A 181 -7.21 1.78 8.23
N ARG A 182 -7.27 0.51 7.85
CA ARG A 182 -8.40 -0.06 7.09
C ARG A 182 -8.77 -1.42 7.64
N GLN A 183 -10.06 -1.62 7.85
CA GLN A 183 -10.63 -2.92 8.18
C GLN A 183 -11.50 -3.41 7.02
N THR A 184 -11.30 -4.62 6.57
CA THR A 184 -12.03 -5.19 5.46
C THR A 184 -12.59 -6.56 5.83
N PHE A 185 -13.90 -6.73 5.66
CA PHE A 185 -14.58 -8.01 5.75
C PHE A 185 -14.94 -8.49 4.34
N THR A 186 -14.67 -9.73 4.05
CA THR A 186 -15.01 -10.36 2.76
C THR A 186 -15.76 -11.65 2.98
N GLY A 187 -16.72 -11.95 2.11
CA GLY A 187 -17.42 -13.22 2.08
C GLY A 187 -17.68 -13.65 0.65
N MET A 188 -17.52 -14.94 0.38
CA MET A 188 -17.77 -15.51 -0.92
C MET A 188 -18.45 -16.89 -0.80
N ILE A 189 -19.42 -17.14 -1.67
CA ILE A 189 -20.04 -18.44 -1.86
C ILE A 189 -20.06 -18.75 -3.34
N ASN A 190 -19.54 -19.89 -3.72
CA ASN A 190 -19.54 -20.42 -5.07
C ASN A 190 -20.16 -21.83 -5.04
N PHE A 191 -21.33 -21.97 -5.63
CA PHE A 191 -22.11 -23.22 -5.66
C PHE A 191 -22.27 -23.64 -7.10
N ASN A 192 -21.89 -24.87 -7.40
CA ASN A 192 -22.03 -25.47 -8.71
C ASN A 192 -22.77 -26.78 -8.62
N THR A 193 -23.79 -26.93 -9.45
CA THR A 193 -24.50 -28.21 -9.61
C THR A 193 -24.78 -28.50 -11.08
N ARG A 194 -24.68 -29.77 -11.44
CA ARG A 194 -25.03 -30.28 -12.77
C ARG A 194 -26.25 -31.20 -12.67
N PHE A 195 -27.37 -30.75 -13.20
CA PHE A 195 -28.60 -31.51 -13.21
C PHE A 195 -28.65 -32.58 -14.32
N SER A 196 -28.02 -32.26 -15.47
CA SER A 196 -27.88 -33.15 -16.61
C SER A 196 -26.64 -32.78 -17.42
N GLU A 197 -26.33 -33.56 -18.47
CA GLU A 197 -25.20 -33.18 -19.38
C GLU A 197 -25.40 -31.82 -20.04
N LYS A 198 -26.66 -31.39 -20.21
CA LYS A 198 -27.03 -30.15 -20.88
C LYS A 198 -27.36 -28.99 -19.91
N LEU A 199 -27.55 -29.30 -18.60
CA LEU A 199 -27.99 -28.29 -17.64
C LEU A 199 -27.03 -28.20 -16.44
N LYS A 200 -26.29 -27.12 -16.37
CA LYS A 200 -25.43 -26.76 -15.24
C LYS A 200 -25.93 -25.44 -14.63
N MET A 201 -26.02 -25.40 -13.30
CA MET A 201 -26.28 -24.16 -12.55
C MET A 201 -25.06 -23.77 -11.74
N THR A 202 -24.70 -22.49 -11.81
CA THR A 202 -23.65 -21.90 -11.00
C THR A 202 -24.24 -20.68 -10.29
N ILE A 203 -24.11 -20.62 -8.98
CA ILE A 203 -24.47 -19.46 -8.15
C ILE A 203 -23.16 -18.92 -7.58
N TYR A 204 -22.92 -17.65 -7.80
CA TYR A 204 -21.79 -16.91 -7.25
C TYR A 204 -22.32 -15.70 -6.48
N VAL A 205 -21.97 -15.60 -5.21
CA VAL A 205 -22.27 -14.44 -4.36
C VAL A 205 -20.99 -14.01 -3.68
N SER A 206 -20.67 -12.77 -3.74
CA SER A 206 -19.56 -12.16 -2.99
C SER A 206 -19.97 -10.82 -2.44
N GLY A 207 -19.39 -10.45 -1.31
CA GLY A 207 -19.61 -9.16 -0.69
C GLY A 207 -18.39 -8.75 0.13
N TYR A 208 -18.26 -7.44 0.35
CA TYR A 208 -17.23 -6.87 1.19
C TYR A 208 -17.76 -5.64 1.91
N ASN A 209 -17.15 -5.34 3.05
CA ASN A 209 -17.32 -4.09 3.79
C ASN A 209 -15.94 -3.54 4.16
N ILE A 210 -15.80 -2.22 4.09
CA ILE A 210 -14.56 -1.49 4.39
C ILE A 210 -14.83 -0.48 5.48
#